data_8123a73512001ca282280567f46617e3
#
_entry.id   8123a73512001ca282280567f46617e3
#
_cell.length_a   1.000
_cell.length_b   1.000
_cell.length_c   1.000
_cell.angle_alpha   90.00
_cell.angle_beta   90.00
_cell.angle_gamma   90.00
#
_symmetry.space_group_name_H-M   'P 1'
#
loop_
_entity.id
_entity.type
_entity.pdbx_description
1 polymer ?
#
loop_
_entity_poly.entity_id
_entity_poly.type
_entity_poly.pdbx_seq_one_letter_code
_entity_poly.pdbx_strand_id
1 'polypeptide(L)'
;MKKQLKTASICVQGGYEAKNGEPIELPIIQSTTFKYDNSEEMAMLFDLKKEGYFYTRLQNPTNDAVAKKIAQLEGGAGAVLTSSGQAANFYAVFNICEAGSHIVTSNEIYGGTFNLFGVTLKKLGIECTFVNPNDSEEEIQKAFRPNTRDRKSVV
;
A
#
# COMPACT_ATOMS: atom_id res chain seq x y z
N MET A 1 -25.73 -9.08 -9.06
CA MET A 1 -25.07 -7.85 -8.57
C MET A 1 -24.78 -8.04 -7.07
N LYS A 2 -23.49 -8.06 -6.65
CA LYS A 2 -23.17 -8.05 -5.21
C LYS A 2 -23.64 -6.69 -4.63
N LYS A 3 -24.45 -6.75 -3.57
CA LYS A 3 -24.98 -5.55 -2.90
C LYS A 3 -23.80 -4.77 -2.31
N GLN A 4 -23.68 -3.50 -2.67
CA GLN A 4 -22.62 -2.63 -2.13
C GLN A 4 -22.89 -2.45 -0.62
N LEU A 5 -21.96 -2.89 0.21
CA LEU A 5 -22.03 -2.76 1.65
C LEU A 5 -21.86 -1.31 2.07
N LYS A 6 -22.57 -0.89 3.12
CA LYS A 6 -22.34 0.41 3.78
C LYS A 6 -21.04 0.36 4.59
N THR A 7 -20.39 1.49 4.81
CA THR A 7 -19.14 1.60 5.59
C THR A 7 -19.18 0.85 6.92
N ALA A 8 -20.26 1.03 7.70
CA ALA A 8 -20.43 0.31 8.97
C ALA A 8 -20.43 -1.23 8.80
N SER A 9 -21.06 -1.74 7.72
CA SER A 9 -21.07 -3.17 7.41
C SER A 9 -19.68 -3.65 6.96
N ILE A 10 -18.93 -2.84 6.22
CA ILE A 10 -17.56 -3.16 5.81
C ILE A 10 -16.64 -3.24 7.03
N CYS A 11 -16.78 -2.31 8.00
CA CYS A 11 -16.00 -2.34 9.25
C CYS A 11 -16.15 -3.67 10.00
N VAL A 12 -17.35 -4.25 9.99
CA VAL A 12 -17.63 -5.53 10.68
C VAL A 12 -17.32 -6.74 9.82
N GLN A 13 -17.79 -6.77 8.57
CA GLN A 13 -17.82 -7.97 7.72
C GLN A 13 -16.82 -7.93 6.55
N GLY A 14 -16.18 -6.78 6.28
CA GLY A 14 -15.25 -6.64 5.15
C GLY A 14 -13.95 -7.40 5.31
N GLY A 15 -13.29 -7.67 4.19
CA GLY A 15 -11.94 -8.24 4.12
C GLY A 15 -11.86 -9.76 4.21
N TYR A 16 -12.82 -10.43 4.85
CA TYR A 16 -12.86 -11.88 4.97
C TYR A 16 -14.27 -12.40 4.71
N GLU A 17 -14.36 -13.51 3.98
CA GLU A 17 -15.61 -14.23 3.72
C GLU A 17 -15.36 -15.72 4.01
N ALA A 18 -15.92 -16.21 5.10
CA ALA A 18 -15.78 -17.62 5.50
C ALA A 18 -16.46 -18.53 4.49
N LYS A 19 -15.76 -19.59 4.09
CA LYS A 19 -16.30 -20.67 3.26
C LYS A 19 -16.94 -21.74 4.13
N ASN A 20 -17.60 -22.71 3.48
CA ASN A 20 -18.22 -23.82 4.20
C ASN A 20 -17.19 -24.60 5.03
N GLY A 21 -17.41 -24.67 6.35
CA GLY A 21 -16.51 -25.34 7.30
C GLY A 21 -15.35 -24.47 7.80
N GLU A 22 -15.22 -23.24 7.35
CA GLU A 22 -14.24 -22.29 7.88
C GLU A 22 -14.78 -21.50 9.08
N PRO A 23 -13.91 -21.02 9.98
CA PRO A 23 -14.31 -20.12 11.06
C PRO A 23 -15.00 -18.87 10.53
N ILE A 24 -16.06 -18.41 11.21
CA ILE A 24 -16.75 -17.15 10.86
C ILE A 24 -15.80 -15.96 11.04
N GLU A 25 -15.01 -15.98 12.11
CA GLU A 25 -13.95 -14.97 12.35
C GLU A 25 -12.64 -15.46 11.77
N LEU A 26 -11.92 -14.59 11.08
CA LEU A 26 -10.60 -14.91 10.53
C LEU A 26 -9.63 -15.26 11.67
N PRO A 27 -9.02 -16.44 11.71
CA PRO A 27 -7.98 -16.78 12.68
C PRO A 27 -6.73 -15.90 12.51
N ILE A 28 -6.02 -15.63 13.61
CA ILE A 28 -4.69 -15.03 13.55
C ILE A 28 -3.69 -16.12 13.14
N ILE A 29 -3.17 -16.02 11.92
CA ILE A 29 -2.26 -17.01 11.33
C ILE A 29 -0.82 -16.55 11.55
N GLN A 30 -0.13 -17.20 12.49
CA GLN A 30 1.26 -16.90 12.86
C GLN A 30 2.26 -17.88 12.22
N SER A 31 1.92 -18.49 11.10
CA SER A 31 2.84 -19.36 10.38
C SER A 31 3.76 -18.57 9.47
N THR A 32 5.04 -18.95 9.42
CA THR A 32 6.01 -18.39 8.45
C THR A 32 5.83 -19.00 7.07
N THR A 33 5.56 -20.32 7.01
CA THR A 33 5.44 -21.10 5.79
C THR A 33 4.15 -21.90 5.79
N PHE A 34 3.75 -22.34 4.60
CA PHE A 34 2.50 -23.13 4.40
C PHE A 34 2.85 -24.43 3.71
N LYS A 35 2.14 -25.51 4.09
CA LYS A 35 2.35 -26.84 3.54
C LYS A 35 1.57 -27.04 2.24
N TYR A 36 2.21 -27.66 1.28
CA TYR A 36 1.61 -28.18 0.06
C TYR A 36 1.97 -29.64 -0.11
N ASP A 37 1.15 -30.38 -0.86
CA ASP A 37 1.29 -31.83 -0.98
C ASP A 37 2.38 -32.25 -1.96
N ASN A 38 2.72 -31.36 -2.91
CA ASN A 38 3.73 -31.62 -3.93
C ASN A 38 4.52 -30.33 -4.30
N SER A 39 5.67 -30.53 -4.94
CA SER A 39 6.57 -29.47 -5.38
C SER A 39 6.04 -28.70 -6.59
N GLU A 40 5.21 -29.30 -7.41
CA GLU A 40 4.61 -28.71 -8.59
C GLU A 40 3.65 -27.58 -8.21
N GLU A 41 2.85 -27.77 -7.17
CA GLU A 41 1.97 -26.73 -6.62
C GLU A 41 2.77 -25.55 -6.07
N MET A 42 3.86 -25.86 -5.34
CA MET A 42 4.75 -24.80 -4.84
C MET A 42 5.40 -24.02 -5.99
N ALA A 43 5.87 -24.69 -7.02
CA ALA A 43 6.45 -24.03 -8.20
C ALA A 43 5.45 -23.09 -8.87
N MET A 44 4.18 -23.50 -9.02
CA MET A 44 3.13 -22.63 -9.58
C MET A 44 2.88 -21.37 -8.74
N LEU A 45 3.00 -21.45 -7.41
CA LEU A 45 2.87 -20.29 -6.53
C LEU A 45 4.07 -19.34 -6.68
N PHE A 46 5.30 -19.87 -6.73
CA PHE A 46 6.51 -19.09 -6.95
C PHE A 46 6.51 -18.40 -8.33
N ASP A 47 6.00 -19.09 -9.35
CA ASP A 47 5.85 -18.55 -10.71
C ASP A 47 4.65 -17.60 -10.86
N LEU A 48 3.91 -17.33 -9.78
CA LEU A 48 2.66 -16.52 -9.76
C LEU A 48 1.58 -17.03 -10.74
N LYS A 49 1.61 -18.33 -11.07
CA LYS A 49 0.61 -19.00 -11.93
C LYS A 49 -0.60 -19.49 -11.15
N LYS A 50 -0.49 -19.57 -9.83
CA LYS A 50 -1.56 -19.96 -8.90
C LYS A 50 -1.58 -18.98 -7.73
N GLU A 51 -2.77 -18.60 -7.27
CA GLU A 51 -2.95 -17.86 -6.03
C GLU A 51 -2.84 -18.78 -4.81
N GLY A 52 -2.23 -18.29 -3.73
CA GLY A 52 -2.11 -19.01 -2.48
C GLY A 52 -0.99 -18.48 -1.60
N TYR A 53 -0.97 -18.96 -0.35
CA TYR A 53 -0.01 -18.54 0.65
C TYR A 53 1.11 -19.56 0.76
N PHE A 54 2.35 -19.14 0.60
CA PHE A 54 3.50 -20.03 0.78
C PHE A 54 4.54 -19.48 1.76
N TYR A 55 4.63 -18.15 1.90
CA TYR A 55 5.57 -17.51 2.82
C TYR A 55 5.02 -16.17 3.33
N THR A 56 4.95 -16.02 4.65
CA THR A 56 4.27 -14.86 5.31
C THR A 56 4.91 -13.50 4.97
N ARG A 57 6.20 -13.42 4.69
CA ARG A 57 6.82 -12.17 4.25
C ARG A 57 6.21 -11.63 2.96
N LEU A 58 5.72 -12.51 2.10
CA LEU A 58 5.09 -12.14 0.83
C LEU A 58 3.58 -11.98 1.00
N GLN A 59 2.93 -12.96 1.62
CA GLN A 59 1.47 -12.97 1.80
C GLN A 59 1.10 -13.77 3.05
N ASN A 60 0.09 -13.28 3.78
CA ASN A 60 -0.48 -13.97 4.93
C ASN A 60 -1.99 -13.73 4.97
N PRO A 61 -2.82 -14.76 5.23
CA PRO A 61 -4.29 -14.60 5.22
C PRO A 61 -4.80 -13.51 6.15
N THR A 62 -4.19 -13.35 7.34
CA THR A 62 -4.59 -12.32 8.30
C THR A 62 -4.27 -10.92 7.79
N ASN A 63 -3.06 -10.71 7.26
CA ASN A 63 -2.65 -9.43 6.70
C ASN A 63 -3.50 -9.06 5.47
N ASP A 64 -3.75 -10.04 4.59
CA ASP A 64 -4.55 -9.84 3.39
C ASP A 64 -6.01 -9.47 3.71
N ALA A 65 -6.59 -10.07 4.75
CA ALA A 65 -7.94 -9.72 5.16
C ALA A 65 -8.03 -8.27 5.66
N VAL A 66 -7.03 -7.82 6.43
CA VAL A 66 -6.94 -6.42 6.87
C VAL A 66 -6.73 -5.48 5.68
N ALA A 67 -5.79 -5.80 4.79
CA ALA A 67 -5.52 -5.02 3.59
C ALA A 67 -6.77 -4.90 2.70
N LYS A 68 -7.48 -6.01 2.46
CA LYS A 68 -8.75 -6.03 1.71
C LYS A 68 -9.83 -5.17 2.37
N LYS A 69 -9.94 -5.20 3.69
CA LYS A 69 -10.90 -4.37 4.43
C LYS A 69 -10.59 -2.89 4.28
N ILE A 70 -9.32 -2.49 4.41
CA ILE A 70 -8.90 -1.10 4.21
C ILE A 70 -9.16 -0.65 2.77
N ALA A 71 -8.78 -1.48 1.77
CA ALA A 71 -9.07 -1.16 0.38
C ALA A 71 -10.57 -0.95 0.11
N GLN A 72 -11.45 -1.78 0.72
CA GLN A 72 -12.91 -1.62 0.60
C GLN A 72 -13.41 -0.32 1.24
N LEU A 73 -12.86 0.09 2.39
CA LEU A 73 -13.23 1.30 3.11
C LEU A 73 -12.80 2.55 2.34
N GLU A 74 -11.62 2.53 1.74
CA GLU A 74 -11.05 3.64 0.96
C GLU A 74 -11.51 3.66 -0.51
N GLY A 75 -12.27 2.64 -0.95
CA GLY A 75 -12.66 2.50 -2.37
C GLY A 75 -11.47 2.25 -3.30
N GLY A 76 -10.35 1.75 -2.75
CA GLY A 76 -9.12 1.48 -3.48
C GLY A 76 -9.14 0.14 -4.22
N ALA A 77 -8.28 0.00 -5.23
CA ALA A 77 -8.08 -1.25 -5.96
C ALA A 77 -7.41 -2.34 -5.10
N GLY A 78 -6.60 -1.94 -4.11
CA GLY A 78 -5.91 -2.83 -3.19
C GLY A 78 -5.23 -2.03 -2.08
N ALA A 79 -4.67 -2.75 -1.10
CA ALA A 79 -3.86 -2.17 -0.04
C ALA A 79 -2.73 -3.11 0.34
N VAL A 80 -1.66 -2.56 0.89
CA VAL A 80 -0.51 -3.29 1.42
C VAL A 80 -0.25 -2.82 2.84
N LEU A 81 -0.01 -3.75 3.75
CA LEU A 81 0.36 -3.44 5.13
C LEU A 81 1.88 -3.32 5.25
N THR A 82 2.32 -2.34 6.00
CA THR A 82 3.73 -2.10 6.30
C THR A 82 3.96 -2.04 7.81
N SER A 83 5.22 -2.12 8.23
CA SER A 83 5.59 -2.11 9.65
C SER A 83 5.45 -0.73 10.32
N SER A 84 5.27 0.33 9.54
CA SER A 84 5.10 1.70 10.05
C SER A 84 4.52 2.63 8.98
N GLY A 85 3.94 3.76 9.39
CA GLY A 85 3.51 4.81 8.48
C GLY A 85 4.66 5.37 7.63
N GLN A 86 5.87 5.50 8.21
CA GLN A 86 7.04 5.93 7.43
C GLN A 86 7.45 4.92 6.35
N ALA A 87 7.32 3.62 6.63
CA ALA A 87 7.51 2.59 5.61
C ALA A 87 6.45 2.70 4.51
N ALA A 88 5.19 2.98 4.87
CA ALA A 88 4.13 3.21 3.89
C ALA A 88 4.45 4.40 2.97
N ASN A 89 4.84 5.54 3.54
CA ASN A 89 5.22 6.73 2.78
C ASN A 89 6.44 6.46 1.88
N PHE A 90 7.44 5.76 2.40
CA PHE A 90 8.62 5.39 1.62
C PHE A 90 8.24 4.51 0.42
N TYR A 91 7.48 3.43 0.63
CA TYR A 91 7.11 2.51 -0.44
C TYR A 91 6.14 3.13 -1.45
N ALA A 92 5.24 4.02 -1.02
CA ALA A 92 4.36 4.73 -1.93
C ALA A 92 5.17 5.54 -2.96
N VAL A 93 6.18 6.27 -2.52
CA VAL A 93 7.05 7.05 -3.42
C VAL A 93 8.02 6.15 -4.18
N PHE A 94 8.70 5.22 -3.50
CA PHE A 94 9.72 4.36 -4.09
C PHE A 94 9.17 3.44 -5.18
N ASN A 95 7.89 3.07 -5.10
CA ASN A 95 7.23 2.23 -6.10
C ASN A 95 7.05 2.93 -7.47
N ILE A 96 6.96 4.26 -7.48
CA ILE A 96 6.68 5.05 -8.69
C ILE A 96 7.87 5.91 -9.14
N CYS A 97 8.90 6.01 -8.30
CA CYS A 97 10.07 6.85 -8.52
C CYS A 97 11.34 6.02 -8.63
N GLU A 98 12.25 6.49 -9.46
CA GLU A 98 13.61 5.99 -9.63
C GLU A 98 14.62 7.15 -9.46
N ALA A 99 15.92 6.87 -9.46
CA ALA A 99 16.92 7.91 -9.43
C ALA A 99 16.74 8.90 -10.60
N GLY A 100 16.73 10.21 -10.32
CA GLY A 100 16.39 11.26 -11.27
C GLY A 100 14.91 11.63 -11.32
N SER A 101 14.03 10.95 -10.58
CA SER A 101 12.62 11.34 -10.44
C SER A 101 12.44 12.52 -9.50
N HIS A 102 11.32 13.21 -9.65
CA HIS A 102 10.92 14.33 -8.82
C HIS A 102 9.50 14.12 -8.30
N ILE A 103 9.24 14.58 -7.07
CA ILE A 103 7.90 14.61 -6.45
C ILE A 103 7.58 16.02 -5.96
N VAL A 104 6.29 16.35 -5.90
CA VAL A 104 5.78 17.58 -5.29
C VAL A 104 4.87 17.19 -4.14
N THR A 105 5.07 17.78 -2.97
CA THR A 105 4.28 17.48 -1.76
C THR A 105 4.04 18.74 -0.95
N SER A 106 3.04 18.69 -0.05
CA SER A 106 2.79 19.77 0.90
C SER A 106 3.95 19.92 1.88
N ASN A 107 4.24 21.17 2.29
CA ASN A 107 5.13 21.46 3.42
C ASN A 107 4.44 21.28 4.78
N GLU A 108 3.11 21.16 4.80
CA GLU A 108 2.30 20.93 6.00
C GLU A 108 2.06 19.45 6.23
N ILE A 109 3.13 18.64 6.30
CA ILE A 109 3.10 17.21 6.57
C ILE A 109 3.85 16.88 7.86
N TYR A 110 3.67 15.67 8.34
CA TYR A 110 4.39 15.17 9.51
C TYR A 110 5.91 15.35 9.33
N GLY A 111 6.59 15.91 10.35
CA GLY A 111 8.02 16.25 10.29
C GLY A 111 8.95 15.09 9.90
N GLY A 112 8.60 13.85 10.33
CA GLY A 112 9.32 12.64 9.89
C GLY A 112 9.21 12.40 8.39
N THR A 113 8.04 12.62 7.81
CA THR A 113 7.80 12.48 6.35
C THR A 113 8.48 13.63 5.59
N PHE A 114 8.46 14.85 6.13
CA PHE A 114 9.20 15.97 5.56
C PHE A 114 10.70 15.64 5.44
N ASN A 115 11.26 15.06 6.51
CA ASN A 115 12.68 14.65 6.52
C ASN A 115 12.94 13.45 5.59
N LEU A 116 12.00 12.50 5.52
CA LEU A 116 12.07 11.37 4.59
C LEU A 116 12.18 11.87 3.14
N PHE A 117 11.30 12.78 2.74
CA PHE A 117 11.23 13.27 1.36
C PHE A 117 12.34 14.25 1.03
N GLY A 118 12.65 15.20 1.93
CA GLY A 118 13.64 16.25 1.68
C GLY A 118 15.10 15.80 1.85
N VAL A 119 15.35 14.78 2.67
CA VAL A 119 16.72 14.36 3.00
C VAL A 119 17.01 12.92 2.57
N THR A 120 16.16 11.97 2.98
CA THR A 120 16.45 10.55 2.76
C THR A 120 16.29 10.15 1.30
N LEU A 121 15.19 10.52 0.66
CA LEU A 121 14.94 10.22 -0.76
C LEU A 121 15.95 10.91 -1.67
N LYS A 122 16.43 12.10 -1.29
CA LYS A 122 17.50 12.80 -2.03
C LYS A 122 18.78 11.98 -2.14
N LYS A 123 19.12 11.20 -1.09
CA LYS A 123 20.28 10.28 -1.13
C LYS A 123 20.09 9.13 -2.12
N LEU A 124 18.85 8.84 -2.49
CA LEU A 124 18.49 7.84 -3.51
C LEU A 124 18.32 8.47 -4.91
N GLY A 125 18.64 9.76 -5.05
CA GLY A 125 18.51 10.47 -6.32
C GLY A 125 17.08 10.91 -6.66
N ILE A 126 16.15 10.87 -5.69
CA ILE A 126 14.77 11.34 -5.88
C ILE A 126 14.68 12.75 -5.27
N GLU A 127 14.30 13.73 -6.08
CA GLU A 127 14.14 15.13 -5.65
C GLU A 127 12.71 15.40 -5.19
N CYS A 128 12.58 16.32 -4.21
CA CYS A 128 11.30 16.74 -3.67
C CYS A 128 11.19 18.26 -3.65
N THR A 129 10.10 18.80 -4.16
CA THR A 129 9.70 20.20 -3.96
C THR A 129 8.53 20.27 -3.01
N PHE A 130 8.69 21.03 -1.93
CA PHE A 130 7.62 21.32 -0.98
C PHE A 130 6.87 22.58 -1.40
N VAL A 131 5.55 22.53 -1.38
CA VAL A 131 4.65 23.65 -1.69
C VAL A 131 3.74 23.94 -0.50
N ASN A 132 3.31 25.17 -0.34
CA ASN A 132 2.30 25.50 0.63
C ASN A 132 0.92 25.13 0.05
N PRO A 133 0.08 24.34 0.75
CA PRO A 133 -1.25 23.97 0.26
C PRO A 133 -2.20 25.17 0.09
N ASN A 134 -1.89 26.32 0.69
CA ASN A 134 -2.64 27.56 0.57
C ASN A 134 -2.18 28.45 -0.59
N ASP A 135 -1.09 28.08 -1.30
CA ASP A 135 -0.65 28.79 -2.49
C ASP A 135 -1.69 28.66 -3.61
N SER A 136 -1.67 29.60 -4.55
CA SER A 136 -2.54 29.52 -5.73
C SER A 136 -2.19 28.32 -6.59
N GLU A 137 -3.17 27.81 -7.35
CA GLU A 137 -2.94 26.69 -8.27
C GLU A 137 -1.79 26.98 -9.25
N GLU A 138 -1.67 28.21 -9.71
CA GLU A 138 -0.58 28.64 -10.61
C GLU A 138 0.80 28.54 -9.93
N GLU A 139 0.89 28.88 -8.65
CA GLU A 139 2.13 28.76 -7.88
C GLU A 139 2.51 27.31 -7.63
N ILE A 140 1.54 26.48 -7.27
CA ILE A 140 1.73 25.03 -7.09
C ILE A 140 2.17 24.39 -8.42
N GLN A 141 1.56 24.76 -9.54
CA GLN A 141 1.92 24.25 -10.86
C GLN A 141 3.37 24.54 -11.25
N LYS A 142 3.94 25.67 -10.83
CA LYS A 142 5.35 25.98 -11.09
C LYS A 142 6.34 25.00 -10.45
N ALA A 143 5.91 24.29 -9.41
CA ALA A 143 6.73 23.27 -8.75
C ALA A 143 6.86 21.97 -9.58
N PHE A 144 5.95 21.73 -10.54
CA PHE A 144 5.99 20.53 -11.37
C PHE A 144 7.06 20.64 -12.47
N ARG A 145 7.79 19.54 -12.66
CA ARG A 145 8.88 19.41 -13.64
C ARG A 145 8.56 18.28 -14.62
N PRO A 146 9.22 18.19 -15.78
CA PRO A 146 9.01 17.08 -16.72
C PRO A 146 9.22 15.68 -16.12
N ASN A 147 10.11 15.57 -15.13
CA ASN A 147 10.42 14.35 -14.40
C ASN A 147 9.60 14.15 -13.12
N THR A 148 8.57 14.96 -12.87
CA THR A 148 7.67 14.78 -11.72
C THR A 148 6.79 13.54 -11.94
N ARG A 149 6.89 12.56 -11.04
CA ARG A 149 6.17 11.27 -11.12
C ARG A 149 4.86 11.29 -10.35
N ASP A 150 4.83 11.93 -9.18
CA ASP A 150 3.61 12.02 -8.39
C ASP A 150 2.98 13.41 -8.47
N ARG A 151 1.72 13.44 -8.86
CA ARG A 151 0.89 14.65 -8.99
C ARG A 151 -0.29 14.67 -8.01
N LYS A 152 -0.37 13.69 -7.11
CA LYS A 152 -1.57 13.47 -6.30
C LYS A 152 -1.30 12.87 -4.93
N SER A 153 -0.09 12.93 -4.38
CA SER A 153 0.11 12.44 -3.03
C SER A 153 -0.61 13.34 -2.04
N VAL A 154 -1.68 12.83 -1.53
CA VAL A 154 -2.36 13.34 -0.34
C VAL A 154 -1.93 12.41 0.79
N VAL A 155 -1.07 12.87 1.64
CA VAL A 155 -0.73 12.22 2.90
C VAL A 155 -1.20 13.09 4.05
#